data_783411d4cc4be9cd061bfe45f7389e32
#
_entry.id   783411d4cc4be9cd061bfe45f7389e32
#
_cell.length_a   1.000
_cell.length_b   1.000
_cell.length_c   1.000
_cell.angle_alpha   90.00
_cell.angle_beta   90.00
_cell.angle_gamma   90.00
#
_symmetry.space_group_name_H-M   'P 1'
#
loop_
_entity.id
_entity.type
_entity.pdbx_description
1 polymer ?
#
loop_
_entity_poly.entity_id
_entity_poly.type
_entity_poly.pdbx_seq_one_letter_code
_entity_poly.pdbx_strand_id
1 'polypeptide(L)'
;LKGKVKLGAGVKLLGNNYIAGDVGPVVIGARTIVYPFACIGYEPQDFKFIGTGLKSAGVVIGTDCLIREHATIHAASHDAPSPPTTIGNKVFLMVSTHIAHDCLIGNNVVLVNGAGVAGHSVLEDNVTLGGNAVIHQFCRIGRMVMMSGDCAVSLDVPPFCMVNERNRIGGLNTVGLRRGGMPREQITELRRAFRDLLRDPMPRARVISEMTERGRSCEPVAEMARFIAASKRGICPGMGKGLRGSRMNASKDGEGMGMDSED
;
A
#
# COMPACT_ATOMS: atom_id res chain seq x y z
N LEU A 1 -7.61 -6.55 26.11
CA LEU A 1 -7.68 -5.08 26.01
C LEU A 1 -6.96 -4.46 27.19
N LYS A 2 -6.17 -3.40 26.96
CA LYS A 2 -5.48 -2.65 27.99
C LYS A 2 -5.54 -1.14 27.69
N GLY A 3 -5.74 -0.31 28.73
CA GLY A 3 -5.76 1.16 28.59
C GLY A 3 -7.00 1.72 27.88
N LYS A 4 -6.83 2.83 27.16
CA LYS A 4 -7.92 3.59 26.51
C LYS A 4 -8.31 2.98 25.18
N VAL A 5 -9.26 2.03 25.15
CA VAL A 5 -9.76 1.39 23.94
C VAL A 5 -11.25 1.74 23.75
N LYS A 6 -11.61 2.22 22.56
CA LYS A 6 -12.99 2.50 22.15
C LYS A 6 -13.36 1.62 20.95
N LEU A 7 -14.42 0.81 21.10
CA LEU A 7 -14.94 -0.07 20.05
C LEU A 7 -16.28 0.48 19.53
N GLY A 8 -16.41 0.56 18.22
CA GLY A 8 -17.66 0.92 17.55
C GLY A 8 -18.70 -0.20 17.59
N ALA A 9 -19.92 0.10 17.19
CA ALA A 9 -21.00 -0.86 17.16
C ALA A 9 -20.69 -2.06 16.24
N GLY A 10 -20.95 -3.28 16.71
CA GLY A 10 -20.78 -4.51 15.93
C GLY A 10 -19.31 -4.91 15.67
N VAL A 11 -18.34 -4.33 16.37
CA VAL A 11 -16.94 -4.82 16.32
C VAL A 11 -16.89 -6.24 16.88
N LYS A 12 -16.17 -7.13 16.19
CA LYS A 12 -15.95 -8.51 16.61
C LYS A 12 -14.46 -8.74 16.88
N LEU A 13 -14.13 -9.18 18.09
CA LEU A 13 -12.79 -9.63 18.49
C LEU A 13 -12.82 -11.15 18.62
N LEU A 14 -12.15 -11.87 17.72
CA LEU A 14 -12.23 -13.33 17.60
C LEU A 14 -11.20 -14.07 18.48
N GLY A 15 -11.02 -13.60 19.71
CA GLY A 15 -10.17 -14.22 20.71
C GLY A 15 -8.67 -13.91 20.57
N ASN A 16 -7.94 -14.01 21.68
CA ASN A 16 -6.47 -13.83 21.75
C ASN A 16 -5.90 -12.59 21.05
N ASN A 17 -6.70 -11.52 20.95
CA ASN A 17 -6.25 -10.24 20.42
C ASN A 17 -5.52 -9.44 21.50
N TYR A 18 -4.50 -8.70 21.11
CA TYR A 18 -3.77 -7.78 21.98
C TYR A 18 -3.99 -6.34 21.51
N ILE A 19 -4.82 -5.59 22.24
CA ILE A 19 -5.13 -4.19 21.92
C ILE A 19 -4.66 -3.32 23.09
N ALA A 20 -3.62 -2.52 22.86
CA ALA A 20 -2.91 -1.71 23.83
C ALA A 20 -3.25 -0.22 23.68
N GLY A 21 -4.17 0.26 24.50
CA GLY A 21 -4.54 1.67 24.60
C GLY A 21 -3.87 2.42 25.75
N ASP A 22 -2.79 1.87 26.32
CA ASP A 22 -2.03 2.47 27.42
C ASP A 22 -0.90 3.38 26.93
N VAL A 23 -0.34 3.12 25.77
CA VAL A 23 0.62 4.00 25.09
C VAL A 23 -0.08 5.23 24.51
N GLY A 24 -1.21 5.03 23.82
CA GLY A 24 -2.09 6.04 23.26
C GLY A 24 -3.46 5.47 22.98
N PRO A 25 -4.51 6.28 22.80
CA PRO A 25 -5.87 5.78 22.60
C PRO A 25 -5.99 4.93 21.34
N VAL A 26 -6.72 3.81 21.42
CA VAL A 26 -7.07 2.98 20.27
C VAL A 26 -8.57 3.09 20.01
N VAL A 27 -8.93 3.50 18.80
CA VAL A 27 -10.33 3.58 18.34
C VAL A 27 -10.54 2.64 17.17
N ILE A 28 -11.50 1.72 17.27
CA ILE A 28 -11.85 0.78 16.20
C ILE A 28 -13.29 1.06 15.77
N GLY A 29 -13.46 1.39 14.49
CA GLY A 29 -14.75 1.73 13.88
C GLY A 29 -15.71 0.56 13.79
N ALA A 30 -16.97 0.87 13.59
CA ALA A 30 -18.08 -0.10 13.61
C ALA A 30 -17.89 -1.26 12.61
N ARG A 31 -18.41 -2.44 12.95
CA ARG A 31 -18.44 -3.67 12.14
C ARG A 31 -17.06 -4.22 11.71
N THR A 32 -15.98 -3.67 12.26
CA THR A 32 -14.62 -4.19 12.04
C THR A 32 -14.46 -5.53 12.77
N ILE A 33 -13.78 -6.48 12.10
CA ILE A 33 -13.50 -7.80 12.64
C ILE A 33 -12.00 -7.95 12.84
N VAL A 34 -11.59 -8.29 14.06
CA VAL A 34 -10.20 -8.53 14.45
C VAL A 34 -10.02 -10.02 14.75
N TYR A 35 -9.20 -10.69 13.97
CA TYR A 35 -8.92 -12.10 14.06
C TYR A 35 -7.86 -12.42 15.12
N PRO A 36 -7.72 -13.69 15.53
CA PRO A 36 -6.82 -14.08 16.62
C PRO A 36 -5.38 -13.60 16.42
N PHE A 37 -4.71 -13.27 17.54
CA PHE A 37 -3.30 -12.88 17.62
C PHE A 37 -2.95 -11.56 16.91
N ALA A 38 -3.92 -10.77 16.45
CA ALA A 38 -3.65 -9.43 15.98
C ALA A 38 -3.21 -8.53 17.16
N CYS A 39 -2.17 -7.69 16.92
CA CYS A 39 -1.59 -6.78 17.91
C CYS A 39 -1.77 -5.32 17.46
N ILE A 40 -2.51 -4.53 18.22
CA ILE A 40 -2.88 -3.17 17.83
C ILE A 40 -2.55 -2.18 18.95
N GLY A 41 -1.88 -1.07 18.60
CA GLY A 41 -1.67 0.08 19.49
C GLY A 41 -0.44 -0.04 20.38
N TYR A 42 0.43 -1.01 20.17
CA TYR A 42 1.72 -1.07 20.83
C TYR A 42 2.66 0.05 20.40
N GLU A 43 3.72 0.24 21.18
CA GLU A 43 4.76 1.25 20.98
C GLU A 43 5.32 1.22 19.56
N PRO A 44 5.68 2.39 18.99
CA PRO A 44 6.50 2.46 17.80
C PRO A 44 7.77 1.63 17.92
N GLN A 45 8.18 0.95 16.86
CA GLN A 45 9.48 0.26 16.79
C GLN A 45 10.62 1.28 16.57
N ASP A 46 10.75 2.23 17.48
CA ASP A 46 11.78 3.25 17.49
C ASP A 46 12.45 3.26 18.88
N PHE A 47 13.76 3.10 18.93
CA PHE A 47 14.56 3.14 20.16
C PHE A 47 14.37 4.43 20.97
N LYS A 48 14.03 5.54 20.33
CA LYS A 48 13.72 6.80 20.99
C LYS A 48 12.40 6.76 21.76
N PHE A 49 11.55 5.78 21.48
CA PHE A 49 10.22 5.66 22.08
C PHE A 49 10.13 4.50 23.08
N ILE A 50 10.76 3.38 22.77
CA ILE A 50 10.64 2.14 23.56
C ILE A 50 11.16 2.37 25.00
N GLY A 51 10.32 2.04 25.98
CA GLY A 51 10.66 2.11 27.40
C GLY A 51 10.77 3.53 27.99
N THR A 52 10.46 4.58 27.23
CA THR A 52 10.56 5.98 27.70
C THR A 52 9.32 6.46 28.45
N GLY A 53 8.21 5.75 28.38
CA GLY A 53 6.91 6.18 28.92
C GLY A 53 6.28 7.35 28.17
N LEU A 54 6.80 7.73 27.00
CA LEU A 54 6.22 8.76 26.14
C LEU A 54 4.80 8.35 25.72
N LYS A 55 3.92 9.34 25.65
CA LYS A 55 2.56 9.16 25.18
C LYS A 55 2.50 9.28 23.67
N SER A 56 1.51 8.62 23.09
CA SER A 56 1.22 8.57 21.67
C SER A 56 -0.18 9.13 21.37
N ALA A 57 -0.35 9.70 20.19
CA ALA A 57 -1.66 10.01 19.64
C ALA A 57 -2.50 8.72 19.35
N GLY A 58 -1.87 7.55 19.39
CA GLY A 58 -2.52 6.25 19.33
C GLY A 58 -2.81 5.75 17.93
N VAL A 59 -3.94 5.02 17.80
CA VAL A 59 -4.39 4.38 16.55
C VAL A 59 -5.86 4.65 16.33
N VAL A 60 -6.24 4.99 15.10
CA VAL A 60 -7.62 5.07 14.65
C VAL A 60 -7.84 4.14 13.46
N ILE A 61 -8.81 3.23 13.57
CA ILE A 61 -9.21 2.29 12.53
C ILE A 61 -10.66 2.59 12.14
N GLY A 62 -10.90 2.69 10.84
CA GLY A 62 -12.23 2.94 10.28
C GLY A 62 -13.22 1.79 10.44
N THR A 63 -14.32 1.87 9.73
CA THR A 63 -15.42 0.91 9.75
C THR A 63 -15.24 -0.21 8.74
N ASP A 64 -15.89 -1.36 8.98
CA ASP A 64 -15.96 -2.49 8.04
C ASP A 64 -14.60 -3.07 7.66
N CYS A 65 -13.59 -2.93 8.53
CA CYS A 65 -12.24 -3.47 8.28
C CYS A 65 -12.17 -4.95 8.66
N LEU A 66 -11.28 -5.66 7.97
CA LEU A 66 -10.91 -7.04 8.30
C LEU A 66 -9.43 -7.07 8.67
N ILE A 67 -9.10 -7.40 9.91
CA ILE A 67 -7.74 -7.46 10.44
C ILE A 67 -7.45 -8.91 10.80
N ARG A 68 -6.69 -9.59 9.92
CA ARG A 68 -6.45 -11.03 10.03
C ARG A 68 -5.37 -11.34 11.07
N GLU A 69 -5.15 -12.63 11.23
CA GLU A 69 -4.29 -13.23 12.23
C GLU A 69 -2.86 -12.68 12.16
N HIS A 70 -2.28 -12.40 13.31
CA HIS A 70 -0.92 -11.87 13.45
C HIS A 70 -0.67 -10.52 12.76
N ALA A 71 -1.70 -9.82 12.28
CA ALA A 71 -1.51 -8.47 11.79
C ALA A 71 -1.09 -7.54 12.94
N THR A 72 -0.16 -6.62 12.66
CA THR A 72 0.35 -5.68 13.65
C THR A 72 0.14 -4.22 13.20
N ILE A 73 -0.33 -3.37 14.12
CA ILE A 73 -0.57 -1.94 13.88
C ILE A 73 0.00 -1.16 15.06
N HIS A 74 1.03 -0.35 14.82
CA HIS A 74 1.69 0.41 15.87
C HIS A 74 1.08 1.80 16.05
N ALA A 75 1.10 2.28 17.29
CA ALA A 75 0.68 3.62 17.65
C ALA A 75 1.63 4.67 17.05
N ALA A 76 1.13 5.90 16.91
CA ALA A 76 1.93 7.02 16.42
C ALA A 76 3.13 7.32 17.34
N SER A 77 4.22 7.84 16.78
CA SER A 77 5.44 8.18 17.52
C SER A 77 5.39 9.54 18.21
N HIS A 78 4.28 10.25 18.11
CA HIS A 78 4.05 11.58 18.70
C HIS A 78 2.74 11.59 19.48
N ASP A 79 2.66 12.45 20.52
CA ASP A 79 1.44 12.70 21.28
C ASP A 79 0.47 13.64 20.52
N ALA A 80 -0.77 13.71 20.96
CA ALA A 80 -1.71 14.72 20.50
C ALA A 80 -1.14 16.15 20.70
N PRO A 81 -1.38 17.09 19.77
CA PRO A 81 -2.37 17.05 18.68
C PRO A 81 -1.88 16.43 17.37
N SER A 82 -0.71 15.78 17.33
CA SER A 82 -0.28 15.05 16.14
C SER A 82 -1.30 13.96 15.73
N PRO A 83 -1.43 13.64 14.43
CA PRO A 83 -2.38 12.64 14.00
C PRO A 83 -1.98 11.24 14.51
N PRO A 84 -2.93 10.38 14.89
CA PRO A 84 -2.68 8.98 15.19
C PRO A 84 -2.28 8.21 13.93
N THR A 85 -1.70 7.02 14.08
CA THR A 85 -1.66 6.05 12.99
C THR A 85 -3.09 5.77 12.56
N THR A 86 -3.40 6.04 11.29
CA THR A 86 -4.79 6.06 10.81
C THR A 86 -5.00 5.04 9.71
N ILE A 87 -6.07 4.26 9.86
CA ILE A 87 -6.53 3.27 8.88
C ILE A 87 -7.95 3.63 8.48
N GLY A 88 -8.20 3.79 7.19
CA GLY A 88 -9.49 4.13 6.61
C GLY A 88 -10.53 3.02 6.75
N ASN A 89 -11.61 3.16 6.01
CA ASN A 89 -12.72 2.21 6.02
C ASN A 89 -12.50 1.06 5.03
N LYS A 90 -13.12 -0.10 5.31
CA LYS A 90 -13.09 -1.28 4.42
C LYS A 90 -11.68 -1.74 4.05
N VAL A 91 -10.74 -1.57 4.97
CA VAL A 91 -9.37 -2.03 4.81
C VAL A 91 -9.28 -3.52 5.12
N PHE A 92 -8.56 -4.26 4.29
CA PHE A 92 -8.30 -5.67 4.51
C PHE A 92 -6.81 -5.91 4.75
N LEU A 93 -6.45 -6.17 6.00
CA LEU A 93 -5.13 -6.59 6.43
C LEU A 93 -5.12 -8.11 6.53
N MET A 94 -4.46 -8.79 5.60
CA MET A 94 -4.35 -10.24 5.61
C MET A 94 -3.31 -10.73 6.64
N VAL A 95 -3.10 -12.02 6.70
CA VAL A 95 -2.25 -12.67 7.71
C VAL A 95 -0.84 -12.09 7.75
N SER A 96 -0.34 -11.82 8.97
CA SER A 96 1.02 -11.32 9.23
C SER A 96 1.39 -10.01 8.53
N THR A 97 0.40 -9.16 8.22
CA THR A 97 0.68 -7.81 7.68
C THR A 97 1.15 -6.87 8.78
N HIS A 98 1.91 -5.84 8.39
CA HIS A 98 2.43 -4.85 9.32
C HIS A 98 2.13 -3.41 8.87
N ILE A 99 1.59 -2.61 9.76
CA ILE A 99 1.48 -1.14 9.62
C ILE A 99 2.26 -0.51 10.77
N ALA A 100 3.36 0.16 10.42
CA ALA A 100 4.17 0.89 11.38
C ALA A 100 3.51 2.19 11.85
N HIS A 101 4.18 2.87 12.76
CA HIS A 101 3.76 4.13 13.37
C HIS A 101 3.58 5.26 12.34
N ASP A 102 2.71 6.21 12.63
CA ASP A 102 2.46 7.43 11.84
C ASP A 102 2.03 7.19 10.38
N CYS A 103 1.58 6.00 10.04
CA CYS A 103 1.05 5.70 8.72
C CYS A 103 -0.35 6.26 8.54
N LEU A 104 -0.64 6.72 7.32
CA LEU A 104 -1.97 7.12 6.87
C LEU A 104 -2.43 6.18 5.77
N ILE A 105 -3.38 5.31 6.08
CA ILE A 105 -3.92 4.31 5.15
C ILE A 105 -5.33 4.72 4.73
N GLY A 106 -5.54 4.87 3.44
CA GLY A 106 -6.83 5.24 2.84
C GLY A 106 -7.90 4.15 2.93
N ASN A 107 -9.00 4.37 2.24
CA ASN A 107 -10.14 3.44 2.21
C ASN A 107 -9.93 2.31 1.18
N ASN A 108 -10.58 1.17 1.41
CA ASN A 108 -10.55 0.00 0.50
C ASN A 108 -9.12 -0.49 0.18
N VAL A 109 -8.17 -0.28 1.09
CA VAL A 109 -6.79 -0.75 0.93
C VAL A 109 -6.71 -2.23 1.27
N VAL A 110 -5.95 -2.99 0.49
CA VAL A 110 -5.71 -4.41 0.71
C VAL A 110 -4.21 -4.66 0.88
N LEU A 111 -3.82 -5.22 2.02
CA LEU A 111 -2.49 -5.75 2.26
C LEU A 111 -2.57 -7.28 2.26
N VAL A 112 -1.93 -7.91 1.27
CA VAL A 112 -1.87 -9.38 1.18
C VAL A 112 -0.85 -9.92 2.18
N ASN A 113 -0.91 -11.20 2.49
CA ASN A 113 -0.11 -11.87 3.51
C ASN A 113 1.35 -11.39 3.53
N GLY A 114 1.85 -11.05 4.72
CA GLY A 114 3.22 -10.60 4.92
C GLY A 114 3.57 -9.21 4.40
N ALA A 115 2.63 -8.48 3.78
CA ALA A 115 2.91 -7.13 3.30
C ALA A 115 3.17 -6.17 4.46
N GLY A 116 4.12 -5.25 4.27
CA GLY A 116 4.57 -4.32 5.30
C GLY A 116 4.63 -2.86 4.85
N VAL A 117 4.20 -1.97 5.72
CA VAL A 117 4.21 -0.52 5.52
C VAL A 117 5.03 0.12 6.63
N ALA A 118 6.21 0.65 6.30
CA ALA A 118 7.08 1.30 7.27
C ALA A 118 6.59 2.71 7.63
N GLY A 119 7.13 3.26 8.73
CA GLY A 119 6.64 4.46 9.37
C GLY A 119 6.50 5.69 8.48
N HIS A 120 5.54 6.56 8.81
CA HIS A 120 5.22 7.80 8.11
C HIS A 120 4.82 7.63 6.63
N SER A 121 4.46 6.42 6.21
CA SER A 121 4.01 6.16 4.83
C SER A 121 2.55 6.52 4.66
N VAL A 122 2.20 6.95 3.45
CA VAL A 122 0.84 7.29 3.04
C VAL A 122 0.40 6.39 1.91
N LEU A 123 -0.67 5.63 2.12
CA LEU A 123 -1.35 4.87 1.08
C LEU A 123 -2.69 5.52 0.80
N GLU A 124 -2.90 5.97 -0.42
CA GLU A 124 -4.19 6.52 -0.83
C GLU A 124 -5.23 5.41 -1.06
N ASP A 125 -6.46 5.78 -1.39
CA ASP A 125 -7.58 4.84 -1.52
C ASP A 125 -7.35 3.75 -2.59
N ASN A 126 -7.91 2.56 -2.36
CA ASN A 126 -7.91 1.43 -3.30
C ASN A 126 -6.50 0.90 -3.67
N VAL A 127 -5.50 1.11 -2.82
CA VAL A 127 -4.18 0.52 -3.00
C VAL A 127 -4.22 -0.98 -2.64
N THR A 128 -3.51 -1.79 -3.43
CA THR A 128 -3.31 -3.21 -3.13
C THR A 128 -1.82 -3.52 -3.09
N LEU A 129 -1.35 -4.06 -1.98
CA LEU A 129 -0.01 -4.62 -1.83
C LEU A 129 -0.07 -6.13 -1.94
N GLY A 130 0.65 -6.70 -2.91
CA GLY A 130 0.82 -8.15 -3.06
C GLY A 130 1.53 -8.78 -1.87
N GLY A 131 1.54 -10.12 -1.80
CA GLY A 131 2.18 -10.84 -0.70
C GLY A 131 3.64 -10.44 -0.52
N ASN A 132 4.07 -10.25 0.73
CA ASN A 132 5.42 -9.80 1.11
C ASN A 132 5.89 -8.49 0.48
N ALA A 133 5.00 -7.71 -0.15
CA ALA A 133 5.35 -6.41 -0.69
C ALA A 133 5.63 -5.43 0.46
N VAL A 134 6.70 -4.64 0.35
CA VAL A 134 7.12 -3.73 1.41
C VAL A 134 7.33 -2.30 0.92
N ILE A 135 6.93 -1.35 1.76
CA ILE A 135 7.06 0.09 1.51
C ILE A 135 8.01 0.67 2.54
N HIS A 136 9.07 1.36 2.06
CA HIS A 136 10.01 2.08 2.92
C HIS A 136 9.33 3.29 3.58
N GLN A 137 9.85 3.67 4.75
CA GLN A 137 9.34 4.83 5.49
C GLN A 137 9.27 6.12 4.65
N PHE A 138 8.28 6.97 4.94
CA PHE A 138 8.02 8.25 4.28
C PHE A 138 7.62 8.16 2.80
N CYS A 139 7.32 7.00 2.26
CA CYS A 139 6.82 6.86 0.89
C CYS A 139 5.33 7.18 0.79
N ARG A 140 4.94 7.73 -0.36
CA ARG A 140 3.55 7.94 -0.74
C ARG A 140 3.18 7.01 -1.88
N ILE A 141 2.08 6.28 -1.72
CA ILE A 141 1.54 5.37 -2.72
C ILE A 141 0.20 5.91 -3.17
N GLY A 142 0.14 6.32 -4.42
CA GLY A 142 -1.04 6.95 -5.01
C GLY A 142 -2.23 6.00 -5.17
N ARG A 143 -3.39 6.56 -5.34
CA ARG A 143 -4.67 5.87 -5.46
C ARG A 143 -4.65 4.78 -6.53
N MET A 144 -5.29 3.64 -6.24
CA MET A 144 -5.44 2.50 -7.15
C MET A 144 -4.10 1.89 -7.63
N VAL A 145 -3.00 2.14 -6.91
CA VAL A 145 -1.73 1.45 -7.15
C VAL A 145 -1.87 -0.03 -6.81
N MET A 146 -1.28 -0.88 -7.64
CA MET A 146 -1.10 -2.31 -7.37
C MET A 146 0.40 -2.62 -7.32
N MET A 147 0.87 -3.20 -6.22
CA MET A 147 2.20 -3.77 -6.12
C MET A 147 2.12 -5.29 -6.24
N SER A 148 2.95 -5.87 -7.09
CA SER A 148 3.10 -7.34 -7.19
C SER A 148 3.69 -7.91 -5.89
N GLY A 149 3.55 -9.21 -5.68
CA GLY A 149 4.20 -9.88 -4.55
C GLY A 149 5.73 -9.72 -4.58
N ASP A 150 6.35 -9.78 -3.40
CA ASP A 150 7.80 -9.66 -3.18
C ASP A 150 8.43 -8.35 -3.72
N CYS A 151 7.61 -7.34 -4.03
CA CYS A 151 8.08 -6.03 -4.49
C CYS A 151 8.42 -5.11 -3.32
N ALA A 152 9.44 -4.28 -3.49
CA ALA A 152 9.83 -3.27 -2.52
C ALA A 152 9.92 -1.89 -3.18
N VAL A 153 9.44 -0.84 -2.48
CA VAL A 153 9.60 0.54 -2.93
C VAL A 153 10.21 1.42 -1.84
N SER A 154 11.10 2.32 -2.24
CA SER A 154 11.71 3.36 -1.41
C SER A 154 11.51 4.77 -1.97
N LEU A 155 10.74 4.88 -3.03
CA LEU A 155 10.31 6.11 -3.72
C LEU A 155 8.78 6.16 -3.79
N ASP A 156 8.24 7.33 -4.08
CA ASP A 156 6.80 7.49 -4.24
C ASP A 156 6.30 6.78 -5.51
N VAL A 157 5.10 6.21 -5.45
CA VAL A 157 4.46 5.55 -6.60
C VAL A 157 3.26 6.37 -7.04
N PRO A 158 3.27 6.95 -8.25
CA PRO A 158 2.14 7.74 -8.74
C PRO A 158 0.85 6.94 -8.83
N PRO A 159 -0.34 7.60 -8.74
CA PRO A 159 -1.64 6.93 -8.84
C PRO A 159 -1.77 6.06 -10.07
N PHE A 160 -2.59 5.01 -9.97
CA PHE A 160 -2.96 4.11 -11.07
C PHE A 160 -1.87 3.19 -11.59
N CYS A 161 -0.67 3.25 -11.02
CA CYS A 161 0.48 2.49 -11.48
C CYS A 161 0.48 1.05 -10.96
N MET A 162 1.22 0.18 -11.66
CA MET A 162 1.56 -1.18 -11.23
C MET A 162 3.07 -1.27 -11.00
N VAL A 163 3.47 -1.70 -9.81
CA VAL A 163 4.88 -1.98 -9.46
C VAL A 163 5.11 -3.48 -9.59
N ASN A 164 6.05 -3.88 -10.43
CA ASN A 164 6.34 -5.29 -10.71
C ASN A 164 7.73 -5.72 -10.22
N GLU A 165 8.61 -4.78 -9.95
CA GLU A 165 9.97 -5.01 -9.47
C GLU A 165 10.36 -3.92 -8.48
N ARG A 166 11.48 -4.10 -7.78
CA ARG A 166 11.95 -3.11 -6.80
C ARG A 166 12.12 -1.73 -7.43
N ASN A 167 11.38 -0.74 -6.90
CA ASN A 167 11.37 0.66 -7.38
C ASN A 167 11.08 0.80 -8.89
N ARG A 168 10.31 -0.10 -9.50
CA ARG A 168 10.04 -0.08 -10.94
C ARG A 168 8.55 -0.15 -11.24
N ILE A 169 8.07 0.82 -12.01
CA ILE A 169 6.69 0.84 -12.52
C ILE A 169 6.64 0.09 -13.84
N GLY A 170 5.99 -1.07 -13.86
CA GLY A 170 5.79 -1.89 -15.06
C GLY A 170 4.72 -1.35 -16.01
N GLY A 171 3.83 -0.51 -15.54
CA GLY A 171 2.72 0.04 -16.31
C GLY A 171 1.61 0.60 -15.45
N LEU A 172 0.40 0.65 -15.99
CA LEU A 172 -0.81 1.03 -15.27
C LEU A 172 -1.62 -0.18 -14.80
N ASN A 173 -2.27 -0.07 -13.66
CA ASN A 173 -3.22 -1.05 -13.11
C ASN A 173 -4.54 -1.04 -13.91
N THR A 174 -4.48 -1.38 -15.19
CA THR A 174 -5.64 -1.27 -16.09
C THR A 174 -6.80 -2.19 -15.72
N VAL A 175 -6.53 -3.30 -15.03
CA VAL A 175 -7.57 -4.19 -14.52
C VAL A 175 -8.31 -3.52 -13.37
N GLY A 176 -7.58 -2.97 -12.40
CA GLY A 176 -8.16 -2.22 -11.28
C GLY A 176 -8.96 -1.00 -11.75
N LEU A 177 -8.43 -0.24 -12.73
CA LEU A 177 -9.12 0.93 -13.29
C LEU A 177 -10.47 0.56 -13.90
N ARG A 178 -10.53 -0.52 -14.70
CA ARG A 178 -11.79 -0.99 -15.29
C ARG A 178 -12.79 -1.48 -14.23
N ARG A 179 -12.31 -2.26 -13.25
CA ARG A 179 -13.16 -2.76 -12.15
C ARG A 179 -13.67 -1.62 -11.27
N GLY A 180 -12.88 -0.56 -11.11
CA GLY A 180 -13.27 0.65 -10.40
C GLY A 180 -14.18 1.59 -11.20
N GLY A 181 -14.61 1.20 -12.41
CA GLY A 181 -15.56 1.97 -13.23
C GLY A 181 -14.96 3.17 -13.96
N MET A 182 -13.64 3.27 -14.09
CA MET A 182 -13.03 4.38 -14.83
C MET A 182 -13.41 4.30 -16.33
N PRO A 183 -13.91 5.40 -16.94
CA PRO A 183 -14.26 5.44 -18.35
C PRO A 183 -13.10 5.03 -19.26
N ARG A 184 -13.41 4.34 -20.36
CA ARG A 184 -12.41 3.81 -21.30
C ARG A 184 -11.53 4.90 -21.91
N GLU A 185 -12.14 6.07 -22.16
CA GLU A 185 -11.46 7.27 -22.69
C GLU A 185 -10.38 7.74 -21.72
N GLN A 186 -10.70 7.84 -20.42
CA GLN A 186 -9.74 8.25 -19.38
C GLN A 186 -8.60 7.23 -19.23
N ILE A 187 -8.91 5.93 -19.29
CA ILE A 187 -7.86 4.88 -19.27
C ILE A 187 -6.95 5.02 -20.50
N THR A 188 -7.50 5.37 -21.65
CA THR A 188 -6.72 5.56 -22.88
C THR A 188 -5.78 6.75 -22.76
N GLU A 189 -6.27 7.89 -22.25
CA GLU A 189 -5.45 9.09 -22.04
C GLU A 189 -4.36 8.85 -20.97
N LEU A 190 -4.68 8.19 -19.85
CA LEU A 190 -3.67 7.77 -18.87
C LEU A 190 -2.58 6.89 -19.49
N ARG A 191 -2.96 5.95 -20.36
CA ARG A 191 -1.99 5.09 -21.06
C ARG A 191 -1.07 5.88 -21.98
N ARG A 192 -1.61 6.88 -22.70
CA ARG A 192 -0.83 7.78 -23.55
C ARG A 192 0.14 8.59 -22.69
N ALA A 193 -0.36 9.25 -21.65
CA ALA A 193 0.47 10.04 -20.74
C ALA A 193 1.57 9.21 -20.09
N PHE A 194 1.25 8.03 -19.55
CA PHE A 194 2.25 7.11 -18.97
C PHE A 194 3.31 6.69 -19.99
N ARG A 195 2.90 6.28 -21.19
CA ARG A 195 3.83 5.82 -22.23
C ARG A 195 4.79 6.94 -22.67
N ASP A 196 4.27 8.14 -22.84
CA ASP A 196 5.01 9.25 -23.42
C ASP A 196 5.90 9.96 -22.39
N LEU A 197 5.53 9.95 -21.10
CA LEU A 197 6.14 10.79 -20.07
C LEU A 197 6.76 10.05 -18.88
N LEU A 198 6.35 8.83 -18.60
CA LEU A 198 6.84 8.07 -17.44
C LEU A 198 7.55 6.76 -17.79
N ARG A 199 7.37 6.27 -19.00
CA ARG A 199 7.93 4.97 -19.38
C ARG A 199 9.44 5.03 -19.52
N ASP A 200 9.95 6.06 -20.17
CA ASP A 200 11.38 6.30 -20.37
C ASP A 200 11.81 7.51 -19.53
N PRO A 201 13.08 7.58 -19.08
CA PRO A 201 13.56 8.70 -18.27
C PRO A 201 13.34 10.06 -18.94
N MET A 202 12.72 10.98 -18.22
CA MET A 202 12.45 12.33 -18.65
C MET A 202 12.65 13.31 -17.49
N PRO A 203 13.11 14.56 -17.73
CA PRO A 203 13.22 15.56 -16.68
C PRO A 203 11.88 15.78 -15.98
N ARG A 204 11.88 15.74 -14.64
CA ARG A 204 10.66 15.86 -13.83
C ARG A 204 9.83 17.10 -14.14
N ALA A 205 10.49 18.24 -14.35
CA ALA A 205 9.80 19.50 -14.68
C ALA A 205 8.99 19.38 -15.99
N ARG A 206 9.55 18.71 -16.99
CA ARG A 206 8.86 18.43 -18.25
C ARG A 206 7.69 17.48 -18.06
N VAL A 207 7.85 16.40 -17.29
CA VAL A 207 6.76 15.47 -16.97
C VAL A 207 5.61 16.21 -16.32
N ILE A 208 5.87 17.05 -15.32
CA ILE A 208 4.84 17.81 -14.61
C ILE A 208 4.13 18.79 -15.59
N SER A 209 4.87 19.55 -16.37
CA SER A 209 4.32 20.52 -17.32
C SER A 209 3.41 19.86 -18.35
N GLU A 210 3.90 18.82 -19.04
CA GLU A 210 3.13 18.12 -20.07
C GLU A 210 1.93 17.35 -19.49
N MET A 211 2.06 16.73 -18.31
CA MET A 211 0.92 16.08 -17.64
C MET A 211 -0.13 17.09 -17.17
N THR A 212 0.29 18.27 -16.69
CA THR A 212 -0.65 19.33 -16.29
C THR A 212 -1.46 19.81 -17.48
N GLU A 213 -0.83 19.99 -18.64
CA GLU A 213 -1.52 20.39 -19.87
C GLU A 213 -2.54 19.34 -20.33
N ARG A 214 -2.12 18.07 -20.40
CA ARG A 214 -3.03 16.94 -20.74
C ARG A 214 -4.13 16.77 -19.70
N GLY A 215 -3.85 17.08 -18.45
CA GLY A 215 -4.78 16.99 -17.33
C GLY A 215 -5.96 17.95 -17.44
N ARG A 216 -5.89 19.01 -18.26
CA ARG A 216 -7.02 19.93 -18.46
C ARG A 216 -8.27 19.25 -19.03
N SER A 217 -8.07 18.18 -19.80
CA SER A 217 -9.16 17.39 -20.41
C SER A 217 -9.36 16.01 -19.75
N CYS A 218 -8.48 15.62 -18.81
CA CYS A 218 -8.53 14.28 -18.21
C CYS A 218 -8.10 14.33 -16.74
N GLU A 219 -9.07 14.36 -15.82
CA GLU A 219 -8.81 14.48 -14.38
C GLU A 219 -7.83 13.43 -13.82
N PRO A 220 -7.88 12.12 -14.18
CA PRO A 220 -6.87 11.17 -13.74
C PRO A 220 -5.42 11.53 -14.12
N VAL A 221 -5.20 12.17 -15.27
CA VAL A 221 -3.87 12.67 -15.66
C VAL A 221 -3.46 13.86 -14.81
N ALA A 222 -4.41 14.78 -14.53
CA ALA A 222 -4.18 15.90 -13.61
C ALA A 222 -3.85 15.44 -12.20
N GLU A 223 -4.55 14.42 -11.67
CA GLU A 223 -4.27 13.80 -10.38
C GLU A 223 -2.84 13.26 -10.32
N MET A 224 -2.42 12.53 -11.35
CA MET A 224 -1.05 12.01 -11.46
C MET A 224 -0.01 13.14 -11.50
N ALA A 225 -0.28 14.23 -12.24
CA ALA A 225 0.59 15.40 -12.29
C ALA A 225 0.75 16.05 -10.92
N ARG A 226 -0.35 16.28 -10.19
CA ARG A 226 -0.33 16.85 -8.83
C ARG A 226 0.44 15.96 -7.85
N PHE A 227 0.24 14.64 -7.92
CA PHE A 227 0.97 13.70 -7.08
C PHE A 227 2.47 13.78 -7.32
N ILE A 228 2.89 13.77 -8.60
CA ILE A 228 4.32 13.87 -8.99
C ILE A 228 4.91 15.21 -8.55
N ALA A 229 4.18 16.32 -8.76
CA ALA A 229 4.63 17.64 -8.34
C ALA A 229 4.85 17.76 -6.84
N ALA A 230 3.99 17.13 -6.03
CA ALA A 230 4.07 17.13 -4.57
C ALA A 230 5.11 16.16 -3.99
N SER A 231 5.68 15.26 -4.78
CA SER A 231 6.64 14.27 -4.30
C SER A 231 7.95 14.92 -3.84
N LYS A 232 8.35 14.62 -2.60
CA LYS A 232 9.63 15.06 -2.01
C LYS A 232 10.75 14.05 -2.17
N ARG A 233 10.41 12.76 -2.29
CA ARG A 233 11.36 11.65 -2.39
C ARG A 233 11.74 11.32 -3.84
N GLY A 234 11.04 11.86 -4.83
CA GLY A 234 11.06 11.40 -6.20
C GLY A 234 10.11 10.22 -6.40
N ILE A 235 9.86 9.88 -7.65
CA ILE A 235 8.94 8.80 -8.03
C ILE A 235 9.69 7.58 -8.55
N CYS A 236 9.10 6.40 -8.37
CA CYS A 236 9.59 5.18 -9.02
C CYS A 236 9.63 5.39 -10.54
N PRO A 237 10.76 5.10 -11.21
CA PRO A 237 10.85 5.20 -12.65
C PRO A 237 10.05 4.09 -13.35
N GLY A 238 9.58 4.39 -14.56
CA GLY A 238 9.00 3.39 -15.45
C GLY A 238 10.05 2.40 -15.96
N MET A 239 9.60 1.22 -16.33
CA MET A 239 10.43 0.23 -17.03
C MET A 239 10.48 0.59 -18.51
N GLY A 240 11.63 1.09 -19.00
CA GLY A 240 11.89 1.38 -20.40
C GLY A 240 11.69 0.14 -21.32
N LYS A 241 11.66 0.36 -22.63
CA LYS A 241 11.41 -0.70 -23.62
C LYS A 241 12.32 -1.93 -23.50
N GLY A 242 13.56 -1.77 -23.04
CA GLY A 242 14.55 -2.84 -22.92
C GLY A 242 14.50 -3.67 -21.64
N LEU A 243 13.71 -3.27 -20.63
CA LEU A 243 13.67 -3.90 -19.30
C LEU A 243 12.37 -4.69 -19.03
N ARG A 244 11.53 -4.90 -20.03
CA ARG A 244 10.44 -5.87 -19.89
C ARG A 244 11.05 -7.24 -19.87
N GLY A 245 11.06 -7.90 -18.72
CA GLY A 245 11.53 -9.26 -18.57
C GLY A 245 10.99 -10.10 -19.72
N SER A 246 11.88 -10.80 -20.41
CA SER A 246 11.50 -11.89 -21.31
C SER A 246 10.54 -12.75 -20.52
N ARG A 247 9.33 -12.93 -21.02
CA ARG A 247 8.47 -14.02 -20.55
C ARG A 247 9.38 -15.23 -20.52
N MET A 248 9.59 -15.84 -19.37
CA MET A 248 10.12 -17.19 -19.33
C MET A 248 9.22 -18.00 -20.25
N ASN A 249 9.70 -18.29 -21.44
CA ASN A 249 9.14 -19.35 -22.25
C ASN A 249 9.29 -20.60 -21.40
N ALA A 250 8.19 -21.09 -20.86
CA ALA A 250 8.14 -22.45 -20.36
C ALA A 250 8.59 -23.30 -21.56
N SER A 251 9.81 -23.79 -21.52
CA SER A 251 10.35 -24.72 -22.48
C SER A 251 9.40 -25.91 -22.53
N LYS A 252 8.82 -26.12 -23.69
CA LYS A 252 8.28 -27.38 -24.11
C LYS A 252 9.47 -28.31 -24.36
N ASP A 253 10.02 -28.86 -23.32
CA ASP A 253 10.98 -29.97 -23.41
C ASP A 253 10.54 -31.01 -22.40
N GLY A 254 9.43 -31.66 -22.73
CA GLY A 254 8.99 -32.90 -22.15
C GLY A 254 9.14 -33.97 -23.21
N GLU A 255 10.37 -34.22 -23.66
CA GLU A 255 10.66 -35.45 -24.40
C GLU A 255 10.88 -36.59 -23.40
N GLY A 256 10.17 -37.68 -23.71
CA GLY A 256 10.04 -38.85 -22.88
C GLY A 256 11.38 -39.54 -22.56
N MET A 257 11.52 -39.97 -21.33
CA MET A 257 12.33 -41.12 -20.98
C MET A 257 11.39 -42.32 -20.90
N GLY A 258 11.45 -43.14 -21.96
CA GLY A 258 10.93 -44.49 -21.94
C GLY A 258 11.62 -45.29 -20.86
N MET A 259 10.84 -45.90 -20.02
CA MET A 259 11.30 -47.01 -19.15
C MET A 259 11.28 -48.25 -20.03
N ASP A 260 12.45 -48.67 -20.49
CA ASP A 260 12.64 -50.07 -20.91
C ASP A 260 12.82 -50.88 -19.65
N SER A 261 11.92 -51.85 -19.50
CA SER A 261 12.02 -52.99 -18.60
C SER A 261 13.02 -54.00 -19.16
N GLU A 262 14.02 -54.37 -18.42
CA GLU A 262 14.60 -55.73 -18.51
C GLU A 262 15.40 -56.05 -17.23
N ASP A 263 15.05 -57.26 -16.70
CA ASP A 263 15.66 -58.11 -15.68
C ASP A 263 15.59 -57.71 -14.18
#